data_802cbf1c20c98a882d44e6269ae98bca
#
_entry.id   802cbf1c20c98a882d44e6269ae98bca
#
_cell.length_a   1.000
_cell.length_b   1.000
_cell.length_c   1.000
_cell.angle_alpha   90.00
_cell.angle_beta   90.00
_cell.angle_gamma   90.00
#
_symmetry.space_group_name_H-M   'P 1'
#
loop_
_entity.id
_entity.type
_entity.pdbx_description
1 polymer ?
#
loop_
_entity_poly.entity_id
_entity_poly.type
_entity_poly.pdbx_seq_one_letter_code
_entity_poly.pdbx_strand_id
1 'polypeptide(L)'
;DDTITDKTISNTATVTAGTEKKAEVTSNKVFNNNLNITKSTVDGTYGTSKGIHVDATGTWIKYTITVNASNVNQDDASGVKVTDVFSDDKEDIEQYYAIEGATQTNSTEPGAGEIYIDNNKKDFIWNIGTMKPGETKTLTYCVKLKDSVWENSGNTSDTVKKKFTNKATLTATGMEEDKSATTTVNLKKKWISKKGEWDAATGKMKFTVQANKGDNNSPVLDRNFTFTDKMTGDYAYTGNLVIEAKNASGKTQWTDIISLDDSDKQTLEHGTFTWNTDGGWTYKAAQAGEFVYYLTYYAKPTANGHNHISNTASIGINGSSYEHKTNWSGTGSEEIALTKEYVSGVTAGKMKWRTTIPVRVVEGSAYVDTISSPKNHKFVSEDKLREGLDIYFGQESNKLKEGK
;
A
#
# COMPACT_ATOMS: atom_id res chain seq x y z
N ASP A 1 30.03 15.74 44.73
CA ASP A 1 29.30 16.59 43.79
C ASP A 1 28.56 15.69 42.78
N ASP A 2 27.24 15.64 42.91
CA ASP A 2 26.38 14.74 42.11
C ASP A 2 26.32 15.10 40.63
N THR A 3 27.03 16.17 40.21
CA THR A 3 27.03 16.67 38.84
C THR A 3 28.21 16.18 37.99
N ILE A 4 29.09 15.34 38.55
CA ILE A 4 30.28 14.87 37.84
C ILE A 4 30.04 13.56 37.16
N THR A 5 30.01 13.58 35.81
CA THR A 5 30.00 12.38 34.96
C THR A 5 31.19 12.39 34.03
N ASP A 6 31.77 11.20 33.80
CA ASP A 6 32.90 10.98 32.88
C ASP A 6 34.09 11.96 33.08
N LYS A 7 34.18 12.54 34.28
CA LYS A 7 35.24 13.50 34.65
C LYS A 7 36.28 12.85 35.53
N THR A 8 37.49 13.24 35.31
CA THR A 8 38.61 12.86 36.19
C THR A 8 38.77 13.90 37.27
N ILE A 9 38.60 13.52 38.54
CA ILE A 9 38.97 14.34 39.66
C ILE A 9 40.42 14.03 40.06
N SER A 10 41.26 15.03 39.95
CA SER A 10 42.66 14.96 40.39
C SER A 10 42.79 15.55 41.77
N ASN A 11 43.32 14.78 42.69
CA ASN A 11 43.70 15.28 44.01
C ASN A 11 45.21 15.21 44.18
N THR A 12 45.83 16.34 44.39
CA THR A 12 47.27 16.45 44.53
C THR A 12 47.63 16.79 45.97
N ALA A 13 48.41 15.97 46.61
CA ALA A 13 48.99 16.24 47.90
C ALA A 13 50.47 16.66 47.73
N THR A 14 50.83 17.76 48.34
CA THR A 14 52.19 18.26 48.27
C THR A 14 52.79 18.35 49.68
N VAL A 15 54.01 17.84 49.84
CA VAL A 15 54.79 17.99 51.10
C VAL A 15 55.85 19.06 50.87
N THR A 16 55.82 20.01 51.71
CA THR A 16 56.84 21.11 51.72
C THR A 16 57.65 21.12 53.00
N ALA A 17 58.91 21.49 52.91
CA ALA A 17 59.74 21.77 54.05
C ALA A 17 60.31 23.21 53.93
N GLY A 18 59.82 24.10 54.75
CA GLY A 18 60.02 25.52 54.57
C GLY A 18 59.34 26.02 53.30
N THR A 19 60.03 26.71 52.46
CA THR A 19 59.52 27.20 51.16
C THR A 19 59.81 26.26 50.01
N GLU A 20 60.47 25.13 50.25
CA GLU A 20 60.83 24.14 49.21
C GLU A 20 59.79 23.02 49.13
N LYS A 21 59.30 22.70 47.92
CA LYS A 21 58.50 21.55 47.62
C LYS A 21 59.36 20.29 47.69
N LYS A 22 59.00 19.33 48.56
CA LYS A 22 59.81 18.09 48.79
C LYS A 22 59.26 16.94 48.11
N ALA A 23 57.91 16.79 47.98
CA ALA A 23 57.25 15.73 47.24
C ALA A 23 55.83 16.15 46.81
N GLU A 24 55.37 15.58 45.74
CA GLU A 24 53.99 15.70 45.26
C GLU A 24 53.47 14.37 44.79
N VAL A 25 52.25 14.04 45.17
CA VAL A 25 51.52 12.84 44.72
C VAL A 25 50.16 13.27 44.23
N THR A 26 49.83 12.89 43.02
CA THR A 26 48.50 13.11 42.43
C THR A 26 47.78 11.81 42.33
N SER A 27 46.56 11.75 42.83
CA SER A 27 45.64 10.62 42.62
C SER A 27 44.47 11.08 41.77
N ASN A 28 44.16 10.32 40.75
CA ASN A 28 43.05 10.58 39.85
C ASN A 28 41.96 9.56 40.06
N LYS A 29 40.70 9.98 40.19
CA LYS A 29 39.51 9.13 40.12
C LYS A 29 38.70 9.52 38.91
N VAL A 30 38.43 8.57 38.05
CA VAL A 30 37.54 8.76 36.89
C VAL A 30 36.15 8.36 37.33
N PHE A 31 35.21 9.26 37.19
CA PHE A 31 33.77 8.96 37.32
C PHE A 31 33.26 8.63 35.93
N ASN A 32 32.69 7.45 35.78
CA ASN A 32 32.17 6.96 34.53
C ASN A 32 30.74 6.46 34.76
N ASN A 33 29.75 7.31 34.51
CA ASN A 33 28.35 6.97 34.47
C ASN A 33 27.96 6.59 33.05
N ASN A 34 28.51 5.49 32.54
CA ASN A 34 28.19 5.02 31.19
C ASN A 34 26.86 4.28 31.19
N LEU A 35 25.81 5.01 30.85
CA LEU A 35 24.48 4.48 30.60
C LEU A 35 24.27 4.23 29.10
N ASN A 36 23.50 3.24 28.75
CA ASN A 36 23.09 2.97 27.37
C ASN A 36 21.59 2.72 27.31
N ILE A 37 20.98 3.13 26.19
CA ILE A 37 19.57 2.90 25.92
C ILE A 37 19.39 2.17 24.61
N THR A 38 18.52 1.20 24.58
CA THR A 38 18.04 0.56 23.35
C THR A 38 16.53 0.58 23.31
N LYS A 39 15.98 0.61 22.11
CA LYS A 39 14.56 0.58 21.86
C LYS A 39 14.27 -0.34 20.68
N SER A 40 13.29 -1.22 20.81
CA SER A 40 12.87 -2.14 19.78
C SER A 40 11.36 -2.32 19.79
N THR A 41 10.82 -2.84 18.70
CA THR A 41 9.46 -3.40 18.69
C THR A 41 9.52 -4.88 18.98
N VAL A 42 8.47 -5.39 19.61
CA VAL A 42 8.22 -6.82 19.69
C VAL A 42 7.59 -7.27 18.38
N ASP A 43 7.99 -8.45 17.89
CA ASP A 43 7.50 -9.00 16.63
C ASP A 43 5.97 -8.96 16.53
N GLY A 44 5.49 -8.36 15.44
CA GLY A 44 4.08 -8.27 15.08
C GLY A 44 3.78 -9.07 13.82
N THR A 45 2.51 -9.25 13.52
CA THR A 45 2.04 -10.05 12.39
C THR A 45 2.12 -9.27 11.07
N TYR A 46 2.04 -7.95 11.14
CA TYR A 46 1.94 -7.07 9.96
C TYR A 46 2.99 -5.95 9.99
N GLY A 47 3.31 -5.44 8.79
CA GLY A 47 4.23 -4.33 8.60
C GLY A 47 5.66 -4.75 8.25
N THR A 48 6.31 -3.94 7.42
CA THR A 48 7.70 -4.17 6.96
C THR A 48 8.72 -4.10 8.10
N SER A 49 8.35 -3.48 9.22
CA SER A 49 9.19 -3.36 10.42
C SER A 49 8.83 -4.34 11.53
N LYS A 50 7.98 -5.34 11.24
CA LYS A 50 7.58 -6.37 12.18
C LYS A 50 7.05 -5.85 13.54
N GLY A 51 6.20 -4.83 13.54
CA GLY A 51 5.74 -4.23 14.79
C GLY A 51 4.22 -4.09 14.95
N ILE A 52 3.46 -4.30 13.88
CA ILE A 52 2.01 -4.11 13.90
C ILE A 52 1.31 -5.40 14.33
N HIS A 53 0.47 -5.28 15.35
CA HIS A 53 -0.43 -6.33 15.81
C HIS A 53 -1.87 -5.94 15.53
N VAL A 54 -2.70 -6.92 15.18
CA VAL A 54 -4.16 -6.74 15.02
C VAL A 54 -4.85 -7.92 15.70
N ASP A 55 -5.74 -7.60 16.62
CA ASP A 55 -6.57 -8.57 17.35
C ASP A 55 -7.94 -7.97 17.70
N ALA A 56 -8.68 -8.64 18.56
CA ALA A 56 -9.99 -8.18 19.02
C ALA A 56 -9.96 -6.84 19.79
N THR A 57 -8.80 -6.39 20.27
CA THR A 57 -8.61 -5.10 20.94
C THR A 57 -8.34 -3.95 19.95
N GLY A 58 -8.06 -4.28 18.68
CA GLY A 58 -7.77 -3.34 17.62
C GLY A 58 -6.37 -3.49 17.03
N THR A 59 -5.84 -2.38 16.49
CA THR A 59 -4.49 -2.29 15.94
C THR A 59 -3.56 -1.67 16.98
N TRP A 60 -2.40 -2.29 17.21
CA TRP A 60 -1.45 -1.79 18.20
C TRP A 60 0.01 -2.14 17.89
N ILE A 61 0.93 -1.44 18.58
CA ILE A 61 2.36 -1.64 18.47
C ILE A 61 2.91 -1.90 19.87
N LYS A 62 3.73 -2.95 20.03
CA LYS A 62 4.42 -3.25 21.29
C LYS A 62 5.88 -2.82 21.20
N TYR A 63 6.30 -2.02 22.17
CA TYR A 63 7.67 -1.53 22.29
C TYR A 63 8.35 -2.05 23.56
N THR A 64 9.66 -2.19 23.47
CA THR A 64 10.52 -2.45 24.63
C THR A 64 11.65 -1.43 24.65
N ILE A 65 11.83 -0.76 25.78
CA ILE A 65 12.98 0.10 26.06
C ILE A 65 13.83 -0.59 27.12
N THR A 66 15.13 -0.66 26.89
CA THR A 66 16.08 -1.21 27.85
C THR A 66 17.16 -0.19 28.14
N VAL A 67 17.37 0.11 29.42
CA VAL A 67 18.45 0.97 29.90
C VAL A 67 19.43 0.09 30.69
N ASN A 68 20.71 0.22 30.35
CA ASN A 68 21.79 -0.50 30.99
C ASN A 68 22.78 0.46 31.62
N ALA A 69 23.10 0.28 32.86
CA ALA A 69 24.27 0.88 33.50
C ALA A 69 25.47 -0.03 33.27
N SER A 70 26.57 0.53 32.75
CA SER A 70 27.78 -0.27 32.53
C SER A 70 28.31 -0.84 33.85
N ASN A 71 28.77 -2.07 33.83
CA ASN A 71 29.40 -2.72 34.98
C ASN A 71 30.79 -2.13 35.33
N VAL A 72 31.34 -1.30 34.44
CA VAL A 72 32.57 -0.54 34.70
C VAL A 72 32.31 0.81 35.40
N ASN A 73 31.03 1.19 35.60
CA ASN A 73 30.68 2.33 36.41
C ASN A 73 31.18 2.08 37.84
N GLN A 74 31.67 3.14 38.49
CA GLN A 74 32.18 3.04 39.86
C GLN A 74 31.16 3.46 40.89
N ASP A 75 30.21 4.28 40.50
CA ASP A 75 29.17 4.83 41.37
C ASP A 75 27.78 4.59 40.72
N ASP A 76 26.76 4.70 41.57
CA ASP A 76 25.37 4.63 41.13
C ASP A 76 25.03 5.79 40.21
N ALA A 77 24.32 5.55 39.14
CA ALA A 77 23.77 6.61 38.30
C ALA A 77 22.46 7.10 38.90
N SER A 78 22.38 8.39 39.26
CA SER A 78 21.20 9.01 39.88
C SER A 78 20.36 9.81 38.88
N GLY A 79 19.10 10.06 39.20
CA GLY A 79 18.19 10.87 38.38
C GLY A 79 17.96 10.32 36.98
N VAL A 80 18.07 8.99 36.83
CA VAL A 80 17.90 8.32 35.53
C VAL A 80 16.45 8.41 35.08
N LYS A 81 16.21 9.02 33.92
CA LYS A 81 14.88 9.20 33.33
C LYS A 81 14.91 8.87 31.84
N VAL A 82 13.80 8.42 31.33
CA VAL A 82 13.55 8.21 29.91
C VAL A 82 12.30 9.00 29.50
N THR A 83 12.43 9.83 28.48
CA THR A 83 11.29 10.43 27.79
C THR A 83 11.09 9.74 26.47
N ASP A 84 9.83 9.54 26.07
CA ASP A 84 9.47 8.82 24.84
C ASP A 84 8.46 9.65 24.06
N VAL A 85 8.75 9.89 22.77
CA VAL A 85 7.96 10.80 21.93
C VAL A 85 7.81 10.25 20.53
N PHE A 86 6.60 10.31 20.00
CA PHE A 86 6.32 10.05 18.58
C PHE A 86 6.49 11.34 17.75
N SER A 87 7.09 11.20 16.55
CA SER A 87 7.26 12.32 15.62
C SER A 87 6.36 12.24 14.39
N ASP A 88 6.08 11.04 13.88
CA ASP A 88 5.30 10.83 12.64
C ASP A 88 3.97 10.17 12.96
N ASP A 89 2.91 10.56 12.25
CA ASP A 89 1.53 10.00 12.31
C ASP A 89 0.97 9.83 13.75
N LYS A 90 1.45 10.65 14.68
CA LYS A 90 1.05 10.58 16.10
C LYS A 90 -0.42 10.84 16.36
N GLU A 91 -1.10 11.52 15.44
CA GLU A 91 -2.55 11.74 15.48
C GLU A 91 -3.35 10.46 15.35
N ASP A 92 -2.78 9.38 14.80
CA ASP A 92 -3.39 8.06 14.72
C ASP A 92 -3.20 7.22 15.98
N ILE A 93 -2.47 7.72 16.97
CA ILE A 93 -2.31 7.07 18.27
C ILE A 93 -3.55 7.35 19.12
N GLU A 94 -4.18 6.28 19.62
CA GLU A 94 -5.30 6.38 20.54
C GLU A 94 -4.79 6.55 21.97
N GLN A 95 -4.09 5.55 22.48
CA GLN A 95 -3.58 5.53 23.85
C GLN A 95 -2.43 4.56 24.05
N TYR A 96 -1.70 4.76 25.16
CA TYR A 96 -0.79 3.75 25.71
C TYR A 96 -1.54 2.81 26.64
N TYR A 97 -1.16 1.53 26.66
CA TYR A 97 -1.74 0.52 27.55
C TYR A 97 -0.77 -0.65 27.81
N ALA A 98 -1.16 -1.57 28.69
CA ALA A 98 -0.41 -2.77 29.01
C ALA A 98 1.06 -2.50 29.32
N ILE A 99 1.32 -1.62 30.31
CA ILE A 99 2.67 -1.19 30.70
C ILE A 99 3.22 -2.18 31.73
N GLU A 100 4.43 -2.67 31.46
CA GLU A 100 5.18 -3.59 32.31
C GLU A 100 6.56 -2.99 32.61
N GLY A 101 7.00 -3.06 33.85
CA GLY A 101 8.32 -2.55 34.29
C GLY A 101 8.30 -1.19 34.97
N ALA A 102 7.13 -0.53 35.05
CA ALA A 102 6.93 0.69 35.82
C ALA A 102 5.49 0.78 36.35
N THR A 103 5.30 1.55 37.42
CA THR A 103 3.98 1.87 37.96
C THR A 103 3.46 3.14 37.34
N GLN A 104 2.27 3.11 36.74
CA GLN A 104 1.66 4.30 36.15
C GLN A 104 1.18 5.27 37.23
N THR A 105 1.49 6.56 37.07
CA THR A 105 1.07 7.64 37.96
C THR A 105 0.37 8.75 37.16
N ASN A 106 -0.43 9.56 37.85
CA ASN A 106 -1.03 10.77 37.29
C ASN A 106 -0.18 12.04 37.55
N SER A 107 0.95 11.89 38.29
CA SER A 107 1.86 13.02 38.55
C SER A 107 2.71 13.30 37.30
N THR A 108 2.76 14.53 36.88
CA THR A 108 3.67 15.01 35.80
C THR A 108 5.15 14.91 36.18
N GLU A 109 5.42 14.71 37.48
CA GLU A 109 6.73 14.41 38.02
C GLU A 109 6.70 13.03 38.69
N PRO A 110 6.87 11.94 37.91
CA PRO A 110 6.81 10.59 38.44
C PRO A 110 7.95 10.32 39.43
N GLY A 111 7.65 9.59 40.51
CA GLY A 111 8.65 9.08 41.44
C GLY A 111 9.51 7.96 40.84
N ALA A 112 10.54 7.53 41.59
CA ALA A 112 11.40 6.43 41.12
C ALA A 112 10.60 5.13 40.89
N GLY A 113 10.76 4.50 39.74
CA GLY A 113 10.00 3.33 39.29
C GLY A 113 8.63 3.66 38.69
N GLU A 114 8.26 4.92 38.58
CA GLU A 114 6.98 5.35 38.05
C GLU A 114 7.07 5.87 36.61
N ILE A 115 5.94 5.82 35.92
CA ILE A 115 5.74 6.37 34.56
C ILE A 115 4.52 7.31 34.54
N TYR A 116 4.71 8.51 34.00
CA TYR A 116 3.64 9.45 33.66
C TYR A 116 3.42 9.46 32.16
N ILE A 117 2.18 9.30 31.71
CA ILE A 117 1.78 9.29 30.30
C ILE A 117 0.92 10.51 29.99
N ASP A 118 1.35 11.34 29.03
CA ASP A 118 0.54 12.40 28.46
C ASP A 118 -0.12 11.93 27.16
N ASN A 119 -1.34 11.42 27.27
CA ASN A 119 -2.09 10.94 26.09
C ASN A 119 -2.46 12.06 25.10
N ASN A 120 -2.42 13.33 25.51
CA ASN A 120 -2.68 14.45 24.59
C ASN A 120 -1.45 14.75 23.73
N LYS A 121 -0.25 14.72 24.33
CA LYS A 121 1.01 14.95 23.61
C LYS A 121 1.52 13.70 22.90
N LYS A 122 1.03 12.51 23.30
CA LYS A 122 1.53 11.20 22.85
C LYS A 122 2.99 11.02 23.22
N ASP A 123 3.28 11.28 24.49
CA ASP A 123 4.59 11.11 25.11
C ASP A 123 4.47 10.51 26.52
N PHE A 124 5.59 10.12 27.09
CA PHE A 124 5.68 9.75 28.49
C PHE A 124 7.03 10.08 29.12
N ILE A 125 7.04 10.11 30.44
CA ILE A 125 8.24 10.21 31.27
C ILE A 125 8.30 8.98 32.15
N TRP A 126 9.35 8.16 32.01
CA TRP A 126 9.66 7.05 32.90
C TRP A 126 10.82 7.43 33.80
N ASN A 127 10.56 7.58 35.10
CA ASN A 127 11.58 7.84 36.08
C ASN A 127 12.12 6.53 36.66
N ILE A 128 13.29 6.13 36.26
CA ILE A 128 13.97 4.93 36.76
C ILE A 128 14.53 5.17 38.16
N GLY A 129 14.94 6.42 38.46
CA GLY A 129 15.55 6.78 39.71
C GLY A 129 17.07 6.56 39.72
N THR A 130 17.55 5.64 40.57
CA THR A 130 18.97 5.29 40.68
C THR A 130 19.23 3.90 40.07
N MET A 131 20.31 3.77 39.32
CA MET A 131 20.80 2.53 38.77
C MET A 131 22.19 2.19 39.27
N LYS A 132 22.39 0.98 39.76
CA LYS A 132 23.70 0.47 40.21
C LYS A 132 24.54 0.04 38.99
N PRO A 133 25.89 0.02 39.16
CA PRO A 133 26.75 -0.57 38.14
C PRO A 133 26.30 -1.97 37.72
N GLY A 134 26.23 -2.22 36.42
CA GLY A 134 25.75 -3.49 35.84
C GLY A 134 24.23 -3.71 35.84
N GLU A 135 23.46 -2.79 36.40
CA GLU A 135 22.01 -2.92 36.47
C GLU A 135 21.35 -2.67 35.10
N THR A 136 20.30 -3.43 34.82
CA THR A 136 19.44 -3.29 33.63
C THR A 136 18.02 -3.04 34.06
N LYS A 137 17.38 -2.04 33.47
CA LYS A 137 15.94 -1.76 33.60
C LYS A 137 15.27 -1.87 32.24
N THR A 138 14.11 -2.50 32.23
CA THR A 138 13.32 -2.70 31.01
C THR A 138 11.89 -2.22 31.23
N LEU A 139 11.41 -1.45 30.26
CA LEU A 139 10.01 -1.03 30.16
C LEU A 139 9.40 -1.62 28.88
N THR A 140 8.30 -2.33 29.02
CA THR A 140 7.51 -2.83 27.89
C THR A 140 6.14 -2.17 27.92
N TYR A 141 5.68 -1.70 26.77
CA TYR A 141 4.38 -1.03 26.67
C TYR A 141 3.77 -1.23 25.29
N CYS A 142 2.46 -1.09 25.22
CA CYS A 142 1.69 -1.15 24.00
C CYS A 142 1.10 0.20 23.66
N VAL A 143 1.07 0.52 22.39
CA VAL A 143 0.45 1.73 21.85
C VAL A 143 -0.71 1.31 20.97
N LYS A 144 -1.95 1.61 21.38
CA LYS A 144 -3.14 1.37 20.60
C LYS A 144 -3.29 2.47 19.54
N LEU A 145 -3.53 2.06 18.31
CA LEU A 145 -3.80 2.95 17.19
C LEU A 145 -5.31 3.11 17.02
N LYS A 146 -5.74 4.26 16.50
CA LYS A 146 -7.13 4.48 16.14
C LYS A 146 -7.57 3.51 15.04
N ASP A 147 -8.82 3.14 15.02
CA ASP A 147 -9.38 2.28 13.96
C ASP A 147 -9.22 2.90 12.57
N SER A 148 -9.21 4.24 12.49
CA SER A 148 -8.98 5.00 11.26
C SER A 148 -7.54 4.95 10.75
N VAL A 149 -6.59 4.34 11.47
CA VAL A 149 -5.18 4.25 11.05
C VAL A 149 -5.01 3.60 9.67
N TRP A 150 -5.93 2.70 9.30
CA TRP A 150 -5.97 2.05 8.00
C TRP A 150 -6.63 2.91 6.91
N GLU A 151 -7.10 4.09 7.26
CA GLU A 151 -7.83 5.00 6.40
C GLU A 151 -7.08 6.32 6.24
N ASN A 152 -7.28 6.99 5.13
CA ASN A 152 -6.62 8.26 4.84
C ASN A 152 -7.66 9.23 4.30
N SER A 153 -8.15 10.14 5.14
CA SER A 153 -9.15 11.12 4.75
C SER A 153 -8.60 12.04 3.64
N GLY A 154 -9.36 12.19 2.56
CA GLY A 154 -9.05 13.13 1.47
C GLY A 154 -8.01 12.64 0.46
N ASN A 155 -7.58 11.38 0.51
CA ASN A 155 -6.66 10.80 -0.47
C ASN A 155 -7.34 9.66 -1.22
N THR A 156 -7.40 9.75 -2.55
CA THR A 156 -7.96 8.74 -3.44
C THR A 156 -6.96 7.64 -3.86
N SER A 157 -5.74 7.67 -3.31
CA SER A 157 -4.74 6.63 -3.59
C SER A 157 -5.23 5.24 -3.17
N ASP A 158 -4.97 4.22 -3.97
CA ASP A 158 -5.30 2.83 -3.66
C ASP A 158 -4.58 2.26 -2.42
N THR A 159 -3.62 3.02 -1.89
CA THR A 159 -2.72 2.56 -0.81
C THR A 159 -2.61 3.60 0.29
N VAL A 160 -2.90 3.17 1.52
CA VAL A 160 -2.59 3.91 2.75
C VAL A 160 -1.17 3.56 3.20
N LYS A 161 -0.43 4.56 3.63
CA LYS A 161 0.91 4.42 4.23
C LYS A 161 0.97 5.29 5.47
N LYS A 162 1.38 4.71 6.59
CA LYS A 162 1.62 5.40 7.86
C LYS A 162 3.00 5.05 8.39
N LYS A 163 3.62 5.98 9.08
CA LYS A 163 4.95 5.84 9.63
C LYS A 163 4.94 6.30 11.09
N PHE A 164 5.28 5.40 12.00
CA PHE A 164 5.36 5.69 13.43
C PHE A 164 6.83 5.68 13.84
N THR A 165 7.44 6.86 13.91
CA THR A 165 8.79 7.03 14.42
C THR A 165 8.71 7.42 15.88
N ASN A 166 9.27 6.57 16.75
CA ASN A 166 9.23 6.72 18.19
C ASN A 166 10.64 6.78 18.76
N LYS A 167 10.96 7.88 19.45
CA LYS A 167 12.27 8.16 20.02
C LYS A 167 12.21 8.17 21.54
N ALA A 168 13.01 7.32 22.16
CA ALA A 168 13.30 7.35 23.59
C ALA A 168 14.58 8.12 23.84
N THR A 169 14.58 9.05 24.79
CA THR A 169 15.73 9.84 25.20
C THR A 169 16.02 9.59 26.68
N LEU A 170 17.23 9.19 26.96
CA LEU A 170 17.75 8.89 28.30
C LEU A 170 18.53 10.07 28.83
N THR A 171 18.19 10.50 30.04
CA THR A 171 18.90 11.54 30.80
C THR A 171 19.25 10.99 32.18
N ALA A 172 20.31 11.51 32.78
CA ALA A 172 20.66 11.25 34.19
C ALA A 172 21.46 12.44 34.77
N THR A 173 21.48 12.53 36.08
CA THR A 173 22.22 13.57 36.75
C THR A 173 23.70 13.54 36.34
N GLY A 174 24.19 14.66 35.81
CA GLY A 174 25.57 14.82 35.41
C GLY A 174 25.97 14.15 34.09
N MET A 175 25.07 13.64 33.28
CA MET A 175 25.36 13.28 31.88
C MET A 175 25.74 14.53 31.08
N GLU A 176 26.78 14.44 30.27
CA GLU A 176 27.20 15.54 29.39
C GLU A 176 26.28 15.66 28.17
N GLU A 177 25.79 14.51 27.66
CA GLU A 177 24.90 14.43 26.50
C GLU A 177 23.82 13.39 26.72
N ASP A 178 22.60 13.71 26.30
CA ASP A 178 21.47 12.77 26.29
C ASP A 178 21.73 11.66 25.30
N LYS A 179 21.40 10.45 25.68
CA LYS A 179 21.43 9.28 24.76
C LYS A 179 20.04 8.97 24.25
N SER A 180 19.93 8.55 23.02
CA SER A 180 18.64 8.22 22.45
C SER A 180 18.65 6.95 21.62
N ALA A 181 17.49 6.30 21.59
CA ALA A 181 17.20 5.17 20.71
C ALA A 181 15.89 5.41 19.97
N THR A 182 15.88 5.14 18.68
CA THR A 182 14.73 5.39 17.80
C THR A 182 14.31 4.11 17.11
N THR A 183 13.01 3.90 17.01
CA THR A 183 12.42 2.78 16.29
C THR A 183 11.32 3.29 15.37
N THR A 184 11.28 2.79 14.16
CA THR A 184 10.27 3.15 13.17
C THR A 184 9.44 1.93 12.79
N VAL A 185 8.12 2.07 12.81
CA VAL A 185 7.16 1.08 12.33
C VAL A 185 6.41 1.66 11.15
N ASN A 186 6.33 0.90 10.05
CA ASN A 186 5.61 1.31 8.86
C ASN A 186 4.37 0.43 8.67
N LEU A 187 3.23 1.08 8.57
CA LEU A 187 1.96 0.46 8.22
C LEU A 187 1.66 0.75 6.75
N LYS A 188 1.22 -0.27 6.02
CA LYS A 188 0.82 -0.14 4.62
C LYS A 188 -0.37 -1.04 4.35
N LYS A 189 -1.42 -0.48 3.72
CA LYS A 189 -2.55 -1.27 3.21
C LYS A 189 -2.91 -0.83 1.80
N LYS A 190 -2.96 -1.80 0.90
CA LYS A 190 -3.55 -1.60 -0.43
C LYS A 190 -5.02 -2.00 -0.36
N TRP A 191 -5.92 -1.03 -0.52
CA TRP A 191 -7.34 -1.25 -0.39
C TRP A 191 -7.99 -1.89 -1.60
N ILE A 192 -7.52 -1.50 -2.79
CA ILE A 192 -8.14 -1.92 -4.05
C ILE A 192 -7.07 -2.13 -5.12
N SER A 193 -7.30 -3.10 -5.97
CA SER A 193 -6.54 -3.31 -7.21
C SER A 193 -7.49 -3.67 -8.33
N LYS A 194 -7.18 -3.25 -9.54
CA LYS A 194 -7.99 -3.48 -10.72
C LYS A 194 -7.13 -3.90 -11.89
N LYS A 195 -7.62 -4.85 -12.67
CA LYS A 195 -7.04 -5.29 -13.94
C LYS A 195 -8.11 -5.25 -15.01
N GLY A 196 -7.74 -4.76 -16.18
CA GLY A 196 -8.54 -4.90 -17.41
C GLY A 196 -7.80 -5.78 -18.39
N GLU A 197 -8.50 -6.69 -19.04
CA GLU A 197 -7.95 -7.55 -20.08
C GLU A 197 -9.00 -7.79 -21.16
N TRP A 198 -8.51 -7.87 -22.41
CA TRP A 198 -9.39 -8.23 -23.52
C TRP A 198 -9.69 -9.72 -23.49
N ASP A 199 -10.97 -10.06 -23.44
CA ASP A 199 -11.43 -11.45 -23.57
C ASP A 199 -11.76 -11.74 -25.03
N ALA A 200 -10.79 -12.31 -25.72
CA ALA A 200 -10.91 -12.68 -27.12
C ALA A 200 -12.01 -13.70 -27.36
N ALA A 201 -12.41 -14.51 -26.37
CA ALA A 201 -13.49 -15.49 -26.53
C ALA A 201 -14.88 -14.85 -26.61
N THR A 202 -15.07 -13.72 -25.95
CA THR A 202 -16.36 -13.02 -25.89
C THR A 202 -16.39 -11.71 -26.69
N GLY A 203 -15.23 -11.18 -27.12
CA GLY A 203 -15.12 -9.87 -27.75
C GLY A 203 -15.43 -8.73 -26.79
N LYS A 204 -15.07 -8.86 -25.53
CA LYS A 204 -15.36 -7.89 -24.48
C LYS A 204 -14.13 -7.60 -23.65
N MET A 205 -14.07 -6.40 -23.07
CA MET A 205 -13.15 -6.11 -21.99
C MET A 205 -13.64 -6.73 -20.71
N LYS A 206 -12.83 -7.55 -20.08
CA LYS A 206 -13.06 -8.10 -18.75
C LYS A 206 -12.34 -7.28 -17.71
N PHE A 207 -13.04 -6.83 -16.70
CA PHE A 207 -12.47 -6.16 -15.54
C PHE A 207 -12.53 -7.08 -14.32
N THR A 208 -11.45 -7.12 -13.59
CA THR A 208 -11.36 -7.80 -12.30
C THR A 208 -10.88 -6.81 -11.25
N VAL A 209 -11.66 -6.65 -10.20
CA VAL A 209 -11.31 -5.81 -9.04
C VAL A 209 -11.13 -6.71 -7.83
N GLN A 210 -10.09 -6.47 -7.06
CA GLN A 210 -9.87 -7.11 -5.77
C GLN A 210 -9.76 -6.03 -4.70
N ALA A 211 -10.50 -6.17 -3.61
CA ALA A 211 -10.55 -5.18 -2.54
C ALA A 211 -10.42 -5.83 -1.16
N ASN A 212 -9.90 -5.06 -0.20
CA ASN A 212 -9.66 -5.46 1.19
C ASN A 212 -8.79 -6.72 1.34
N LYS A 213 -7.89 -6.99 0.40
CA LYS A 213 -6.98 -8.12 0.51
C LYS A 213 -5.99 -7.91 1.67
N GLY A 214 -5.83 -8.94 2.50
CA GLY A 214 -4.74 -9.04 3.46
C GLY A 214 -3.44 -9.50 2.76
N ASP A 215 -2.32 -9.06 3.30
CA ASP A 215 -0.98 -9.48 2.90
C ASP A 215 -0.02 -9.41 4.10
N ASN A 216 1.30 -9.52 3.89
CA ASN A 216 2.29 -9.42 4.95
C ASN A 216 2.36 -8.03 5.63
N ASN A 217 1.67 -7.03 5.09
CA ASN A 217 1.69 -5.65 5.59
C ASN A 217 0.35 -5.22 6.19
N SER A 218 -0.73 -5.95 5.91
CA SER A 218 -2.07 -5.56 6.34
C SER A 218 -3.03 -6.74 6.47
N PRO A 219 -3.94 -6.70 7.45
CA PRO A 219 -4.99 -7.69 7.60
C PRO A 219 -6.10 -7.53 6.56
N VAL A 220 -6.97 -8.54 6.46
CA VAL A 220 -8.34 -8.37 6.01
C VAL A 220 -9.09 -7.69 7.16
N LEU A 221 -9.76 -6.57 6.87
CA LEU A 221 -10.42 -5.78 7.90
C LEU A 221 -11.93 -5.97 7.85
N ASP A 222 -12.54 -6.00 9.02
CA ASP A 222 -14.00 -5.98 9.19
C ASP A 222 -14.50 -4.55 8.95
N ARG A 223 -15.08 -4.31 7.77
CA ARG A 223 -15.63 -3.00 7.38
C ARG A 223 -16.86 -3.17 6.51
N ASN A 224 -17.70 -2.16 6.51
CA ASN A 224 -18.79 -2.03 5.55
C ASN A 224 -18.30 -1.23 4.35
N PHE A 225 -18.43 -1.81 3.16
CA PHE A 225 -17.87 -1.26 1.93
C PHE A 225 -18.95 -0.77 0.97
N THR A 226 -18.59 0.32 0.28
CA THR A 226 -19.29 0.79 -0.91
C THR A 226 -18.35 0.73 -2.08
N PHE A 227 -18.71 0.00 -3.12
CA PHE A 227 -17.93 -0.08 -4.36
C PHE A 227 -18.58 0.83 -5.39
N THR A 228 -17.75 1.59 -6.12
CA THR A 228 -18.18 2.36 -7.28
C THR A 228 -17.28 2.06 -8.46
N ASP A 229 -17.85 2.13 -9.65
CA ASP A 229 -17.07 2.02 -10.87
C ASP A 229 -17.56 3.03 -11.89
N LYS A 230 -16.62 3.69 -12.55
CA LYS A 230 -16.91 4.65 -13.60
C LYS A 230 -16.01 4.41 -14.80
N MET A 231 -16.64 4.17 -15.91
CA MET A 231 -15.98 3.97 -17.19
C MET A 231 -16.18 5.19 -18.09
N THR A 232 -15.15 5.53 -18.84
CA THR A 232 -15.18 6.57 -19.88
C THR A 232 -14.52 6.07 -21.16
N GLY A 233 -14.98 6.56 -22.31
CA GLY A 233 -14.53 6.12 -23.63
C GLY A 233 -15.65 5.41 -24.39
N ASP A 234 -15.28 4.69 -25.44
CA ASP A 234 -16.20 4.09 -26.41
C ASP A 234 -16.63 2.68 -26.00
N TYR A 235 -17.05 2.52 -24.72
CA TYR A 235 -17.47 1.23 -24.16
C TYR A 235 -18.72 1.39 -23.30
N ALA A 236 -19.52 0.36 -23.24
CA ALA A 236 -20.66 0.23 -22.33
C ALA A 236 -20.53 -1.03 -21.48
N TYR A 237 -20.97 -0.96 -20.23
CA TYR A 237 -21.11 -2.15 -19.39
C TYR A 237 -22.07 -3.14 -20.02
N THR A 238 -21.85 -4.44 -19.84
CA THR A 238 -22.70 -5.49 -20.39
C THR A 238 -22.58 -6.78 -19.61
N GLY A 239 -23.65 -7.58 -19.64
CA GLY A 239 -23.72 -8.87 -18.98
C GLY A 239 -23.86 -8.73 -17.47
N ASN A 240 -23.13 -9.51 -16.70
CA ASN A 240 -23.25 -9.55 -15.26
C ASN A 240 -22.02 -8.92 -14.56
N LEU A 241 -22.28 -8.16 -13.50
CA LEU A 241 -21.33 -7.91 -12.43
C LEU A 241 -21.49 -9.03 -11.40
N VAL A 242 -20.42 -9.77 -11.16
CA VAL A 242 -20.35 -10.80 -10.12
C VAL A 242 -19.49 -10.27 -8.98
N ILE A 243 -20.05 -10.28 -7.77
CA ILE A 243 -19.36 -9.88 -6.53
C ILE A 243 -19.25 -11.10 -5.64
N GLU A 244 -18.04 -11.56 -5.40
CA GLU A 244 -17.74 -12.64 -4.46
C GLU A 244 -17.08 -12.07 -3.20
N ALA A 245 -17.61 -12.40 -2.03
CA ALA A 245 -16.94 -12.17 -0.76
C ALA A 245 -16.30 -13.47 -0.28
N LYS A 246 -15.00 -13.43 -0.03
CA LYS A 246 -14.22 -14.57 0.42
C LYS A 246 -13.59 -14.27 1.78
N ASN A 247 -13.48 -15.26 2.63
CA ASN A 247 -12.72 -15.13 3.87
C ASN A 247 -11.20 -15.10 3.60
N ALA A 248 -10.40 -14.91 4.64
CA ALA A 248 -8.94 -14.85 4.54
C ALA A 248 -8.31 -16.13 3.96
N SER A 249 -8.97 -17.29 4.10
CA SER A 249 -8.52 -18.56 3.50
C SER A 249 -8.91 -18.71 2.02
N GLY A 250 -9.60 -17.73 1.44
CA GLY A 250 -10.04 -17.75 0.03
C GLY A 250 -11.35 -18.49 -0.24
N LYS A 251 -12.03 -19.00 0.81
CA LYS A 251 -13.33 -19.66 0.67
C LYS A 251 -14.42 -18.61 0.47
N THR A 252 -15.19 -18.74 -0.62
CA THR A 252 -16.37 -17.91 -0.90
C THR A 252 -17.41 -18.08 0.21
N GLN A 253 -17.85 -16.96 0.77
CA GLN A 253 -18.88 -16.88 1.79
C GLN A 253 -20.23 -16.60 1.16
N TRP A 254 -20.25 -15.71 0.19
CA TRP A 254 -21.46 -15.37 -0.58
C TRP A 254 -21.10 -14.79 -1.94
N THR A 255 -22.10 -14.73 -2.82
CA THR A 255 -21.98 -14.19 -4.18
C THR A 255 -23.25 -13.45 -4.54
N ASP A 256 -23.12 -12.20 -4.98
CA ASP A 256 -24.19 -11.44 -5.62
C ASP A 256 -23.93 -11.36 -7.13
N ILE A 257 -24.99 -11.51 -7.92
CA ILE A 257 -24.95 -11.41 -9.39
C ILE A 257 -25.94 -10.33 -9.82
N ILE A 258 -25.43 -9.31 -10.48
CA ILE A 258 -26.16 -8.12 -10.92
C ILE A 258 -26.17 -8.08 -12.45
N SER A 259 -27.34 -7.92 -13.06
CA SER A 259 -27.44 -7.68 -14.50
C SER A 259 -27.07 -6.24 -14.82
N LEU A 260 -26.03 -6.04 -15.62
CA LEU A 260 -25.60 -4.72 -16.10
C LEU A 260 -26.33 -4.30 -17.37
N ASP A 261 -27.10 -5.19 -17.96
CA ASP A 261 -28.02 -4.89 -19.10
C ASP A 261 -29.39 -4.38 -18.61
N ASP A 262 -29.63 -4.44 -17.30
CA ASP A 262 -30.83 -3.90 -16.63
C ASP A 262 -30.54 -2.49 -16.09
N SER A 263 -31.40 -1.54 -16.40
CA SER A 263 -31.28 -0.14 -15.96
C SER A 263 -31.80 0.11 -14.55
N ASP A 264 -32.48 -0.85 -13.95
CA ASP A 264 -33.14 -0.66 -12.66
C ASP A 264 -32.19 -0.86 -11.48
N LYS A 265 -32.56 -0.25 -10.35
CA LYS A 265 -31.93 -0.51 -9.07
C LYS A 265 -32.22 -1.95 -8.65
N GLN A 266 -31.17 -2.69 -8.28
CA GLN A 266 -31.29 -4.07 -7.83
C GLN A 266 -30.98 -4.16 -6.33
N THR A 267 -31.90 -4.74 -5.56
CA THR A 267 -31.70 -5.09 -4.15
C THR A 267 -31.43 -6.59 -4.07
N LEU A 268 -30.28 -6.95 -3.54
CA LEU A 268 -29.82 -8.32 -3.43
C LEU A 268 -29.72 -8.73 -1.96
N GLU A 269 -29.43 -10.00 -1.69
CA GLU A 269 -29.31 -10.52 -0.34
C GLU A 269 -28.19 -9.84 0.45
N HIS A 270 -27.04 -9.55 -0.20
CA HIS A 270 -25.85 -9.03 0.45
C HIS A 270 -25.56 -7.57 0.13
N GLY A 271 -26.40 -6.91 -0.67
CA GLY A 271 -26.20 -5.49 -0.98
C GLY A 271 -27.24 -4.87 -1.90
N THR A 272 -26.96 -3.63 -2.26
CA THR A 272 -27.82 -2.86 -3.17
C THR A 272 -26.98 -2.28 -4.29
N PHE A 273 -27.37 -2.56 -5.52
CA PHE A 273 -26.79 -1.98 -6.72
C PHE A 273 -27.64 -0.80 -7.23
N THR A 274 -26.96 0.22 -7.72
CA THR A 274 -27.61 1.42 -8.27
C THR A 274 -26.79 1.98 -9.43
N TRP A 275 -27.41 2.30 -10.54
CA TRP A 275 -26.79 3.10 -11.59
C TRP A 275 -26.66 4.56 -11.15
N ASN A 276 -25.50 5.16 -11.42
CA ASN A 276 -25.25 6.56 -11.16
C ASN A 276 -25.63 7.41 -12.38
N THR A 277 -25.99 8.67 -12.15
CA THR A 277 -26.37 9.60 -13.23
C THR A 277 -25.24 9.90 -14.22
N ASP A 278 -24.01 9.61 -13.86
CA ASP A 278 -22.82 9.80 -14.67
C ASP A 278 -22.39 8.58 -15.51
N GLY A 279 -23.25 7.57 -15.57
CA GLY A 279 -23.03 6.33 -16.33
C GLY A 279 -22.19 5.27 -15.62
N GLY A 280 -21.76 5.54 -14.39
CA GLY A 280 -21.13 4.56 -13.51
C GLY A 280 -22.17 3.81 -12.67
N TRP A 281 -21.68 2.93 -11.78
CA TRP A 281 -22.53 2.22 -10.84
C TRP A 281 -21.97 2.26 -9.41
N THR A 282 -22.86 2.03 -8.47
CA THR A 282 -22.55 1.88 -7.03
C THR A 282 -23.15 0.59 -6.50
N TYR A 283 -22.35 -0.21 -5.81
CA TYR A 283 -22.82 -1.33 -4.99
C TYR A 283 -22.50 -1.06 -3.53
N LYS A 284 -23.50 -1.05 -2.69
CA LYS A 284 -23.37 -0.88 -1.24
C LYS A 284 -23.58 -2.22 -0.56
N ALA A 285 -22.56 -2.76 0.08
CA ALA A 285 -22.68 -3.98 0.87
C ALA A 285 -23.64 -3.76 2.07
N ALA A 286 -24.49 -4.74 2.36
CA ALA A 286 -25.48 -4.65 3.43
C ALA A 286 -24.86 -4.85 4.81
N GLN A 287 -23.74 -5.58 4.90
CA GLN A 287 -23.11 -5.97 6.16
C GLN A 287 -21.60 -5.76 6.12
N ALA A 288 -21.04 -5.41 7.26
CA ALA A 288 -19.62 -5.48 7.50
C ALA A 288 -19.15 -6.94 7.64
N GLY A 289 -17.88 -7.19 7.43
CA GLY A 289 -17.26 -8.49 7.60
C GLY A 289 -15.80 -8.48 7.17
N GLU A 290 -15.03 -9.44 7.69
CA GLU A 290 -13.65 -9.69 7.27
C GLU A 290 -13.61 -10.39 5.90
N PHE A 291 -14.04 -9.69 4.85
CA PHE A 291 -14.12 -10.24 3.50
C PHE A 291 -13.10 -9.63 2.56
N VAL A 292 -12.47 -10.47 1.76
CA VAL A 292 -11.78 -10.06 0.53
C VAL A 292 -12.81 -10.11 -0.59
N TYR A 293 -13.02 -8.98 -1.24
CA TYR A 293 -13.99 -8.87 -2.34
C TYR A 293 -13.33 -9.06 -3.69
N TYR A 294 -14.00 -9.81 -4.55
CA TYR A 294 -13.64 -9.98 -5.95
C TYR A 294 -14.84 -9.58 -6.81
N LEU A 295 -14.65 -8.57 -7.66
CA LEU A 295 -15.66 -8.10 -8.58
C LEU A 295 -15.20 -8.42 -10.00
N THR A 296 -16.07 -9.06 -10.77
CA THR A 296 -15.81 -9.38 -12.18
C THR A 296 -16.96 -8.87 -13.03
N TYR A 297 -16.67 -8.10 -14.07
CA TYR A 297 -17.66 -7.56 -14.99
C TYR A 297 -17.06 -7.30 -16.36
N TYR A 298 -17.93 -7.00 -17.33
CA TYR A 298 -17.56 -6.86 -18.73
C TYR A 298 -18.02 -5.53 -19.32
N ALA A 299 -17.31 -5.08 -20.34
CA ALA A 299 -17.70 -3.95 -21.18
C ALA A 299 -17.51 -4.31 -22.66
N LYS A 300 -18.45 -3.85 -23.49
CA LYS A 300 -18.37 -4.02 -24.94
C LYS A 300 -18.08 -2.69 -25.61
N PRO A 301 -17.37 -2.67 -26.77
CA PRO A 301 -17.22 -1.49 -27.56
C PRO A 301 -18.56 -0.93 -28.03
N THR A 302 -18.68 0.41 -28.06
CA THR A 302 -19.87 1.13 -28.57
C THR A 302 -19.58 1.85 -29.87
N ALA A 303 -18.32 1.99 -30.24
CA ALA A 303 -17.87 2.60 -31.49
C ALA A 303 -16.98 1.64 -32.29
N ASN A 304 -16.98 1.84 -33.61
CA ASN A 304 -16.11 1.12 -34.51
C ASN A 304 -14.74 1.81 -34.59
N GLY A 305 -13.68 1.02 -34.65
CA GLY A 305 -12.34 1.55 -34.84
C GLY A 305 -11.54 1.64 -33.54
N HIS A 306 -10.76 2.69 -33.39
CA HIS A 306 -9.92 2.89 -32.21
C HIS A 306 -10.76 3.19 -30.97
N ASN A 307 -10.68 2.34 -29.99
CA ASN A 307 -11.38 2.52 -28.74
C ASN A 307 -10.38 2.77 -27.62
N HIS A 308 -10.68 3.80 -26.86
CA HIS A 308 -9.98 4.12 -25.63
C HIS A 308 -10.93 3.93 -24.48
N ILE A 309 -10.53 3.15 -23.51
CA ILE A 309 -11.27 2.97 -22.26
C ILE A 309 -10.42 3.38 -21.08
N SER A 310 -11.00 4.22 -20.23
CA SER A 310 -10.49 4.48 -18.91
C SER A 310 -11.55 4.05 -17.89
N ASN A 311 -11.16 3.20 -16.97
CA ASN A 311 -12.10 2.65 -16.01
C ASN A 311 -11.54 2.76 -14.59
N THR A 312 -12.25 3.47 -13.71
CA THR A 312 -11.88 3.71 -12.33
C THR A 312 -12.82 2.94 -11.40
N ALA A 313 -12.28 2.03 -10.61
CA ALA A 313 -12.99 1.41 -9.51
C ALA A 313 -12.59 2.07 -8.20
N SER A 314 -13.57 2.29 -7.33
CA SER A 314 -13.33 2.85 -6.00
C SER A 314 -13.94 1.96 -4.92
N ILE A 315 -13.35 2.00 -3.74
CA ILE A 315 -13.89 1.43 -2.51
C ILE A 315 -14.07 2.55 -1.49
N GLY A 316 -15.28 2.72 -0.99
CA GLY A 316 -15.63 3.69 0.07
C GLY A 316 -15.71 3.02 1.42
N ILE A 317 -15.11 3.65 2.43
CA ILE A 317 -15.05 3.17 3.81
C ILE A 317 -15.18 4.39 4.72
N ASN A 318 -16.20 4.43 5.59
CA ASN A 318 -16.37 5.49 6.62
C ASN A 318 -16.17 6.93 6.09
N GLY A 319 -16.56 7.20 4.83
CA GLY A 319 -16.40 8.53 4.21
C GLY A 319 -15.07 8.74 3.48
N SER A 320 -14.11 7.81 3.58
CA SER A 320 -12.90 7.78 2.76
C SER A 320 -13.13 6.97 1.48
N SER A 321 -12.50 7.36 0.38
CA SER A 321 -12.58 6.63 -0.91
C SER A 321 -11.18 6.35 -1.43
N TYR A 322 -10.96 5.11 -1.88
CA TYR A 322 -9.71 4.65 -2.47
C TYR A 322 -9.97 4.18 -3.88
N GLU A 323 -9.14 4.60 -4.83
CA GLU A 323 -9.38 4.39 -6.24
C GLU A 323 -8.22 3.66 -6.92
N HIS A 324 -8.56 2.79 -7.87
CA HIS A 324 -7.61 2.24 -8.81
C HIS A 324 -8.13 2.42 -10.23
N LYS A 325 -7.35 3.11 -11.06
CA LYS A 325 -7.67 3.41 -12.45
C LYS A 325 -6.92 2.45 -13.38
N THR A 326 -7.64 1.89 -14.34
CA THR A 326 -7.08 1.09 -15.42
C THR A 326 -7.33 1.83 -16.73
N ASN A 327 -6.29 2.10 -17.48
CA ASN A 327 -6.39 2.62 -18.84
C ASN A 327 -6.04 1.50 -19.81
N TRP A 328 -6.83 1.39 -20.84
CA TRP A 328 -6.53 0.55 -21.98
C TRP A 328 -6.76 1.36 -23.25
N SER A 329 -5.78 1.31 -24.14
CA SER A 329 -5.89 1.89 -25.46
C SER A 329 -5.49 0.84 -26.47
N GLY A 330 -6.36 0.58 -27.40
CA GLY A 330 -6.15 -0.37 -28.47
C GLY A 330 -7.10 -0.08 -29.61
N THR A 331 -6.89 -0.75 -30.70
CA THR A 331 -7.92 -0.84 -31.73
C THR A 331 -9.03 -1.67 -31.13
N GLY A 332 -10.24 -1.20 -31.20
CA GLY A 332 -11.42 -1.67 -30.45
C GLY A 332 -11.82 -3.07 -30.59
N SER A 333 -11.34 -3.76 -31.27
CA SER A 333 -11.46 -5.15 -31.38
C SER A 333 -10.11 -5.73 -31.29
N GLU A 334 -9.28 -5.35 -30.50
CA GLU A 334 -8.00 -5.91 -30.65
C GLU A 334 -7.21 -5.27 -31.78
N GLU A 335 -5.97 -5.42 -31.76
CA GLU A 335 -5.18 -5.73 -32.92
C GLU A 335 -5.86 -6.92 -33.60
N ILE A 336 -6.75 -6.66 -34.54
CA ILE A 336 -7.04 -7.66 -35.56
C ILE A 336 -5.71 -7.90 -36.24
N ALA A 337 -5.05 -8.99 -35.90
CA ALA A 337 -3.82 -9.40 -36.57
C ALA A 337 -4.17 -9.72 -38.01
N LEU A 338 -4.27 -8.66 -38.80
CA LEU A 338 -4.47 -8.73 -40.21
C LEU A 338 -3.16 -9.28 -40.79
N THR A 339 -3.17 -10.53 -41.16
CA THR A 339 -2.03 -11.09 -41.87
C THR A 339 -2.31 -11.05 -43.36
N LYS A 340 -1.33 -10.55 -44.13
CA LYS A 340 -1.36 -10.58 -45.58
C LYS A 340 -0.12 -11.26 -46.10
N GLU A 341 -0.31 -12.24 -46.93
CA GLU A 341 0.79 -12.99 -47.53
C GLU A 341 0.62 -13.11 -49.05
N TYR A 342 1.72 -13.10 -49.75
CA TYR A 342 1.73 -13.44 -51.16
C TYR A 342 1.68 -14.97 -51.32
N VAL A 343 0.73 -15.47 -52.07
CA VAL A 343 0.60 -16.90 -52.32
C VAL A 343 1.39 -17.27 -53.56
N SER A 344 2.43 -18.10 -53.39
CA SER A 344 3.26 -18.59 -54.49
C SER A 344 2.50 -19.58 -55.41
N GLY A 345 2.95 -19.72 -56.66
CA GLY A 345 2.42 -20.71 -57.61
C GLY A 345 1.27 -20.24 -58.50
N VAL A 346 1.21 -18.94 -58.76
CA VAL A 346 0.16 -18.32 -59.59
C VAL A 346 0.53 -18.38 -61.08
N THR A 347 -0.46 -18.63 -61.93
CA THR A 347 -0.36 -18.63 -63.40
C THR A 347 0.08 -17.25 -63.92
N ALA A 348 0.86 -17.22 -65.00
CA ALA A 348 1.41 -15.98 -65.58
C ALA A 348 0.38 -14.86 -65.73
N GLY A 349 0.71 -13.67 -65.21
CA GLY A 349 -0.12 -12.47 -65.31
C GLY A 349 -1.06 -12.23 -64.13
N LYS A 350 -1.10 -13.09 -63.08
CA LYS A 350 -1.93 -12.89 -61.89
C LYS A 350 -1.09 -13.00 -60.61
N MET A 351 -1.30 -12.08 -59.69
CA MET A 351 -0.74 -12.14 -58.36
C MET A 351 -1.86 -12.46 -57.38
N LYS A 352 -1.60 -13.40 -56.46
CA LYS A 352 -2.57 -13.82 -55.45
C LYS A 352 -2.05 -13.48 -54.07
N TRP A 353 -2.85 -12.76 -53.31
CA TRP A 353 -2.60 -12.50 -51.89
C TRP A 353 -3.68 -13.17 -51.06
N ARG A 354 -3.28 -13.65 -49.90
CA ARG A 354 -4.20 -14.11 -48.88
C ARG A 354 -4.18 -13.11 -47.76
N THR A 355 -5.34 -12.53 -47.45
CA THR A 355 -5.53 -11.73 -46.24
C THR A 355 -6.37 -12.59 -45.28
N THR A 356 -5.87 -12.79 -44.06
CA THR A 356 -6.60 -13.50 -43.01
C THR A 356 -7.11 -12.45 -42.02
N ILE A 357 -8.45 -12.41 -41.91
CA ILE A 357 -9.15 -11.53 -40.98
C ILE A 357 -9.78 -12.43 -39.91
N PRO A 358 -9.49 -12.22 -38.59
CA PRO A 358 -10.16 -12.96 -37.53
C PRO A 358 -11.68 -12.80 -37.61
N VAL A 359 -12.43 -13.84 -37.30
CA VAL A 359 -13.91 -13.89 -37.42
C VAL A 359 -14.64 -12.88 -36.53
N ARG A 360 -13.90 -12.25 -35.61
CA ARG A 360 -14.45 -11.23 -34.70
C ARG A 360 -14.20 -9.84 -35.20
N VAL A 361 -15.03 -9.44 -36.10
CA VAL A 361 -15.08 -8.05 -36.55
C VAL A 361 -16.21 -7.39 -35.77
N VAL A 362 -15.92 -6.23 -35.15
CA VAL A 362 -16.98 -5.40 -34.57
C VAL A 362 -17.94 -5.02 -35.71
N GLU A 363 -19.23 -5.15 -35.47
CA GLU A 363 -20.26 -4.79 -36.45
C GLU A 363 -20.00 -3.37 -37.00
N GLY A 364 -20.00 -3.22 -38.30
CA GLY A 364 -19.69 -1.97 -38.98
C GLY A 364 -18.20 -1.72 -39.29
N SER A 365 -17.30 -2.65 -38.98
CA SER A 365 -15.90 -2.54 -39.42
C SER A 365 -15.78 -2.71 -40.92
N ALA A 366 -14.85 -1.95 -41.54
CA ALA A 366 -14.57 -2.04 -42.94
C ALA A 366 -13.13 -2.54 -43.19
N TYR A 367 -12.98 -3.39 -44.18
CA TYR A 367 -11.67 -3.78 -44.70
C TYR A 367 -11.29 -2.92 -45.88
N VAL A 368 -10.09 -2.31 -45.84
CA VAL A 368 -9.54 -1.53 -46.95
C VAL A 368 -8.21 -2.16 -47.33
N ASP A 369 -8.08 -2.55 -48.60
CA ASP A 369 -6.84 -3.01 -49.20
C ASP A 369 -6.34 -1.98 -50.23
N THR A 370 -5.08 -1.61 -50.07
CA THR A 370 -4.44 -0.66 -51.00
C THR A 370 -3.21 -1.31 -51.61
N ILE A 371 -3.14 -1.30 -52.93
CA ILE A 371 -1.97 -1.75 -53.68
C ILE A 371 -1.21 -0.53 -54.15
N SER A 372 0.07 -0.43 -53.74
CA SER A 372 1.00 0.59 -54.22
C SER A 372 2.16 -0.08 -54.93
N SER A 373 2.57 0.53 -56.05
CA SER A 373 3.74 0.09 -56.79
C SER A 373 4.91 1.03 -56.53
N PRO A 374 6.13 0.51 -56.23
CA PRO A 374 7.33 1.34 -56.11
C PRO A 374 7.63 2.00 -57.43
N LYS A 375 8.01 3.30 -57.41
CA LYS A 375 8.25 4.14 -58.57
C LYS A 375 9.26 3.61 -59.60
N ASN A 376 10.03 2.60 -59.31
CA ASN A 376 11.15 2.09 -60.15
C ASN A 376 10.91 0.66 -60.70
N HIS A 377 9.75 0.07 -60.53
CA HIS A 377 9.44 -1.20 -61.18
C HIS A 377 8.65 -0.97 -62.48
N LYS A 378 9.00 -1.70 -63.53
CA LYS A 378 8.33 -1.71 -64.84
C LYS A 378 6.91 -2.29 -64.83
N PHE A 379 6.10 -1.93 -63.82
CA PHE A 379 4.68 -2.20 -63.91
C PHE A 379 3.98 -1.09 -64.66
N VAL A 380 3.07 -1.43 -65.49
CA VAL A 380 2.54 -0.64 -66.59
C VAL A 380 1.75 0.57 -66.14
N SER A 381 1.15 0.68 -65.08
CA SER A 381 0.61 1.76 -64.26
C SER A 381 -0.18 1.15 -63.11
N GLU A 382 -0.35 1.89 -62.01
CA GLU A 382 -1.19 1.47 -60.91
C GLU A 382 -2.63 1.18 -61.37
N ASP A 383 -3.15 1.95 -62.31
CA ASP A 383 -4.51 1.79 -62.80
C ASP A 383 -4.69 0.49 -63.57
N LYS A 384 -3.74 0.11 -64.40
CA LYS A 384 -3.80 -1.17 -65.14
C LYS A 384 -3.60 -2.40 -64.24
N LEU A 385 -2.88 -2.25 -63.12
CA LEU A 385 -2.78 -3.30 -62.13
C LEU A 385 -4.09 -3.48 -61.40
N ARG A 386 -4.82 -2.41 -61.12
CA ARG A 386 -6.12 -2.43 -60.47
C ARG A 386 -7.22 -2.99 -61.37
N GLU A 387 -7.23 -2.69 -62.64
CA GLU A 387 -8.16 -3.20 -63.65
C GLU A 387 -8.07 -4.73 -63.81
N GLY A 388 -6.94 -5.34 -63.47
CA GLY A 388 -6.73 -6.79 -63.57
C GLY A 388 -6.98 -7.57 -62.30
N LEU A 389 -7.41 -6.91 -61.23
CA LEU A 389 -7.60 -7.55 -59.93
C LEU A 389 -9.04 -7.98 -59.72
N ASP A 390 -9.21 -9.28 -59.61
CA ASP A 390 -10.45 -9.89 -59.12
C ASP A 390 -10.27 -10.20 -57.64
N ILE A 391 -11.14 -9.69 -56.79
CA ILE A 391 -11.14 -9.94 -55.34
C ILE A 391 -12.15 -11.02 -55.01
N TYR A 392 -11.70 -12.06 -54.34
CA TYR A 392 -12.52 -13.20 -53.88
C TYR A 392 -12.55 -13.23 -52.37
N PHE A 393 -13.74 -13.42 -51.83
CA PHE A 393 -13.95 -13.56 -50.38
C PHE A 393 -14.22 -15.01 -50.01
N GLY A 394 -13.46 -15.55 -49.10
CA GLY A 394 -13.60 -16.95 -48.65
C GLY A 394 -13.03 -17.95 -49.62
N GLN A 395 -13.89 -18.57 -50.43
CA GLN A 395 -13.48 -19.51 -51.47
C GLN A 395 -13.12 -18.83 -52.77
N GLU A 396 -12.20 -19.41 -53.53
CA GLU A 396 -11.74 -18.84 -54.84
C GLU A 396 -12.85 -18.57 -55.86
N SER A 397 -14.01 -19.24 -55.70
CA SER A 397 -15.18 -19.06 -56.54
C SER A 397 -16.05 -17.86 -56.21
N ASN A 398 -15.82 -17.23 -55.07
CA ASN A 398 -16.68 -16.14 -54.58
C ASN A 398 -16.01 -14.80 -54.86
N LYS A 399 -16.35 -14.18 -56.00
CA LYS A 399 -15.92 -12.82 -56.36
C LYS A 399 -16.75 -11.78 -55.57
N LEU A 400 -16.08 -10.85 -54.88
CA LEU A 400 -16.76 -9.70 -54.29
C LEU A 400 -17.33 -8.83 -55.42
N LYS A 401 -18.60 -8.49 -55.31
CA LYS A 401 -19.22 -7.51 -56.22
C LYS A 401 -18.81 -6.11 -55.75
N GLU A 402 -18.52 -5.23 -56.69
CA GLU A 402 -18.19 -3.81 -56.45
C GLU A 402 -19.32 -3.15 -55.64
N GLY A 403 -18.96 -2.47 -54.56
CA GLY A 403 -19.91 -1.75 -53.72
C GLY A 403 -20.60 -2.51 -52.57
N LYS A 404 -20.13 -3.66 -52.16
CA LYS A 404 -20.59 -4.35 -50.94
C LYS A 404 -19.49 -4.51 -49.92
#